data_e516aa5f890c4d9d9b45d03cd18eaa61
#
_entry.id   e516aa5f890c4d9d9b45d03cd18eaa61
#
_cell.length_a   1.000
_cell.length_b   1.000
_cell.length_c   1.000
_cell.angle_alpha   90.00
_cell.angle_beta   90.00
_cell.angle_gamma   90.00
#
_symmetry.space_group_name_H-M   'P 1'
#
loop_
_entity.id
_entity.type
_entity.pdbx_description
1 polymer ?
#
loop_
_entity_poly.entity_id
_entity_poly.type
_entity_poly.pdbx_seq_one_letter_code
_entity_poly.pdbx_strand_id
1 'polypeptide(L)'
;CPCALGLATPVAIMVGNGMGAKHGTMFKTAVSLEKTGKTQIVALDKTGTITSGEPQVTDLVPADGVSEEELLKGAFALEHKSEHPLARAILALAEEKGLAREEVSDFSALPGNGLVAKRNGKELCGGNRALITKKAVLSKQMEEQAAKLSEEGKTPLFFSEDGKMLGMIARS
;
A
#
# COMPACT_ATOMS: atom_id res chain seq x y z
N CYS A 1 13.25 -12.63 -56.42
CA CYS A 1 14.25 -11.63 -56.10
C CYS A 1 14.66 -11.72 -54.63
N PRO A 2 15.94 -11.96 -54.29
CA PRO A 2 16.36 -12.10 -52.88
C PRO A 2 16.19 -10.83 -52.06
N CYS A 3 16.06 -9.67 -52.68
CA CYS A 3 15.89 -8.40 -52.01
C CYS A 3 14.58 -8.29 -51.21
N ALA A 4 13.48 -8.83 -51.74
CA ALA A 4 12.16 -8.78 -51.04
C ALA A 4 12.20 -9.63 -49.78
N LEU A 5 12.80 -10.81 -49.80
CA LEU A 5 12.89 -11.70 -48.65
C LEU A 5 13.98 -11.27 -47.66
N GLY A 6 15.13 -10.79 -48.20
CA GLY A 6 16.28 -10.40 -47.39
C GLY A 6 16.10 -9.07 -46.62
N LEU A 7 15.28 -8.14 -47.14
CA LEU A 7 15.06 -6.82 -46.51
C LEU A 7 13.73 -6.70 -45.78
N ALA A 8 12.69 -7.35 -46.26
CA ALA A 8 11.35 -7.17 -45.69
C ALA A 8 11.24 -7.57 -44.21
N THR A 9 11.80 -8.74 -43.87
CA THR A 9 11.77 -9.24 -42.49
C THR A 9 12.58 -8.36 -41.50
N PRO A 10 13.84 -7.98 -41.79
CA PRO A 10 14.59 -7.07 -40.93
C PRO A 10 13.92 -5.73 -40.75
N VAL A 11 13.36 -5.15 -41.81
CA VAL A 11 12.64 -3.87 -41.74
C VAL A 11 11.38 -3.99 -40.88
N ALA A 12 10.61 -5.07 -41.05
CA ALA A 12 9.42 -5.29 -40.22
C ALA A 12 9.79 -5.43 -38.72
N ILE A 13 10.87 -6.11 -38.40
CA ILE A 13 11.38 -6.24 -37.02
C ILE A 13 11.82 -4.86 -36.46
N MET A 14 12.54 -4.06 -37.26
CA MET A 14 12.96 -2.72 -36.84
C MET A 14 11.76 -1.82 -36.57
N VAL A 15 10.77 -1.83 -37.44
CA VAL A 15 9.54 -1.06 -37.25
C VAL A 15 8.78 -1.53 -36.02
N GLY A 16 8.61 -2.85 -35.84
CA GLY A 16 7.96 -3.43 -34.67
C GLY A 16 8.67 -3.08 -33.36
N ASN A 17 9.99 -3.17 -33.32
CA ASN A 17 10.78 -2.75 -32.15
C ASN A 17 10.66 -1.24 -31.89
N GLY A 18 10.70 -0.42 -32.93
CA GLY A 18 10.55 1.02 -32.81
C GLY A 18 9.15 1.43 -32.27
N MET A 19 8.11 0.74 -32.72
CA MET A 19 6.75 0.93 -32.18
C MET A 19 6.64 0.46 -30.74
N GLY A 20 7.21 -0.72 -30.42
CA GLY A 20 7.27 -1.21 -29.04
C GLY A 20 7.97 -0.22 -28.11
N ALA A 21 9.15 0.28 -28.51
CA ALA A 21 9.92 1.25 -27.71
C ALA A 21 9.15 2.55 -27.44
N LYS A 22 8.36 3.05 -28.39
CA LYS A 22 7.48 4.21 -28.16
C LYS A 22 6.44 3.99 -27.07
N HIS A 23 6.05 2.74 -26.84
CA HIS A 23 5.11 2.35 -25.79
C HIS A 23 5.80 1.73 -24.56
N GLY A 24 7.11 1.96 -24.39
CA GLY A 24 7.88 1.47 -23.25
C GLY A 24 8.17 -0.05 -23.27
N THR A 25 7.92 -0.73 -24.40
CA THR A 25 8.13 -2.17 -24.53
C THR A 25 9.37 -2.45 -25.37
N MET A 26 10.31 -3.22 -24.83
CA MET A 26 11.53 -3.63 -25.54
C MET A 26 11.58 -5.15 -25.72
N PHE A 27 11.74 -5.58 -26.98
CA PHE A 27 11.89 -7.00 -27.32
C PHE A 27 13.37 -7.37 -27.44
N LYS A 28 13.78 -8.41 -26.71
CA LYS A 28 15.18 -8.90 -26.77
C LYS A 28 15.51 -9.65 -28.08
N THR A 29 14.50 -10.24 -28.71
CA THR A 29 14.66 -11.03 -29.92
C THR A 29 13.50 -10.84 -30.88
N ALA A 30 13.70 -11.04 -32.17
CA ALA A 30 12.66 -11.04 -33.20
C ALA A 30 11.56 -12.10 -32.91
N VAL A 31 11.97 -13.25 -32.36
CA VAL A 31 11.04 -14.32 -31.97
C VAL A 31 10.11 -13.87 -30.83
N SER A 32 10.62 -13.07 -29.89
CA SER A 32 9.78 -12.51 -28.82
C SER A 32 8.73 -11.58 -29.37
N LEU A 33 9.08 -10.70 -30.32
CA LEU A 33 8.15 -9.81 -31.00
C LEU A 33 7.04 -10.59 -31.73
N GLU A 34 7.41 -11.62 -32.50
CA GLU A 34 6.47 -12.46 -33.23
C GLU A 34 5.52 -13.22 -32.28
N LYS A 35 6.06 -13.83 -31.20
CA LYS A 35 5.26 -14.58 -30.23
C LYS A 35 4.30 -13.68 -29.47
N THR A 36 4.70 -12.46 -29.14
CA THR A 36 3.83 -11.49 -28.47
C THR A 36 2.58 -11.18 -29.28
N GLY A 37 2.73 -11.03 -30.61
CA GLY A 37 1.58 -10.82 -31.49
C GLY A 37 0.60 -12.02 -31.58
N LYS A 38 1.01 -13.20 -31.13
CA LYS A 38 0.21 -14.44 -31.11
C LYS A 38 -0.31 -14.80 -29.72
N THR A 39 -0.07 -13.94 -28.72
CA THR A 39 -0.46 -14.20 -27.32
C THR A 39 -1.98 -14.19 -27.19
N GLN A 40 -2.56 -15.24 -26.61
CA GLN A 40 -3.97 -15.39 -26.35
C GLN A 40 -4.32 -15.24 -24.86
N ILE A 41 -3.38 -15.52 -23.96
CA ILE A 41 -3.55 -15.47 -22.52
C ILE A 41 -2.40 -14.66 -21.93
N VAL A 42 -2.71 -13.67 -21.12
CA VAL A 42 -1.74 -12.85 -20.39
C VAL A 42 -1.97 -13.04 -18.91
N ALA A 43 -0.94 -13.53 -18.20
CA ALA A 43 -0.93 -13.58 -16.75
C ALA A 43 -0.11 -12.38 -16.23
N LEU A 44 -0.73 -11.54 -15.44
CA LEU A 44 -0.11 -10.35 -14.86
C LEU A 44 0.08 -10.54 -13.36
N ASP A 45 1.26 -10.20 -12.85
CA ASP A 45 1.47 -10.05 -11.42
C ASP A 45 0.74 -8.79 -10.95
N LYS A 46 0.15 -8.85 -9.75
CA LYS A 46 -0.57 -7.70 -9.17
C LYS A 46 0.40 -6.63 -8.70
N THR A 47 1.36 -7.04 -7.86
CA THR A 47 2.19 -6.10 -7.10
C THR A 47 3.39 -5.63 -7.94
N GLY A 48 3.50 -4.31 -8.15
CA GLY A 48 4.57 -3.71 -8.95
C GLY A 48 4.41 -3.86 -10.47
N THR A 49 3.30 -4.47 -10.95
CA THR A 49 2.97 -4.58 -12.37
C THR A 49 1.63 -3.90 -12.68
N ILE A 50 0.56 -4.28 -12.01
CA ILE A 50 -0.76 -3.61 -12.12
C ILE A 50 -0.81 -2.43 -11.16
N THR A 51 -0.20 -2.56 -9.98
CA THR A 51 -0.09 -1.50 -8.98
C THR A 51 1.31 -0.90 -9.00
N SER A 52 1.45 0.33 -8.53
CA SER A 52 2.76 1.01 -8.39
C SER A 52 3.73 0.29 -7.44
N GLY A 53 3.23 -0.68 -6.67
CA GLY A 53 4.02 -1.36 -5.64
C GLY A 53 4.28 -0.52 -4.39
N GLU A 54 3.87 0.74 -4.40
CA GLU A 54 3.96 1.62 -3.25
C GLU A 54 2.63 1.63 -2.51
N PRO A 55 2.61 1.20 -1.24
CA PRO A 55 1.40 1.27 -0.43
C PRO A 55 1.02 2.74 -0.22
N GLN A 56 -0.25 3.06 -0.43
CA GLN A 56 -0.80 4.39 -0.17
C GLN A 56 -1.94 4.29 0.83
N VAL A 57 -2.05 5.30 1.71
CA VAL A 57 -3.24 5.47 2.55
C VAL A 57 -4.40 5.87 1.65
N THR A 58 -5.45 5.07 1.65
CA THR A 58 -6.65 5.32 0.83
C THR A 58 -7.80 5.87 1.66
N ASP A 59 -7.91 5.46 2.92
CA ASP A 59 -9.02 5.84 3.78
C ASP A 59 -8.54 6.12 5.20
N LEU A 60 -9.04 7.21 5.77
CA LEU A 60 -8.93 7.56 7.18
C LEU A 60 -10.33 7.52 7.78
N VAL A 61 -10.55 6.63 8.72
CA VAL A 61 -11.84 6.44 9.39
C VAL A 61 -11.65 6.68 10.89
N PRO A 62 -11.81 7.92 11.36
CA PRO A 62 -11.69 8.23 12.79
C PRO A 62 -12.85 7.60 13.58
N ALA A 63 -12.58 7.30 14.85
CA ALA A 63 -13.61 6.86 15.79
C ALA A 63 -14.51 8.06 16.19
N ASP A 64 -15.68 7.75 16.77
CA ASP A 64 -16.61 8.78 17.22
C ASP A 64 -15.94 9.74 18.21
N GLY A 65 -15.99 11.03 17.88
CA GLY A 65 -15.39 12.11 18.68
C GLY A 65 -13.88 12.27 18.53
N VAL A 66 -13.25 11.58 17.57
CA VAL A 66 -11.84 11.72 17.21
C VAL A 66 -11.73 12.39 15.84
N SER A 67 -10.80 13.31 15.68
CA SER A 67 -10.53 13.94 14.39
C SER A 67 -9.59 13.08 13.53
N GLU A 68 -9.65 13.23 12.20
CA GLU A 68 -8.68 12.59 11.30
C GLU A 68 -7.23 12.97 11.64
N GLU A 69 -7.02 14.20 12.07
CA GLU A 69 -5.71 14.71 12.46
C GLU A 69 -5.18 13.99 13.71
N GLU A 70 -6.04 13.74 14.71
CA GLU A 70 -5.67 13.04 15.94
C GLU A 70 -5.36 11.57 15.66
N LEU A 71 -6.17 10.89 14.82
CA LEU A 71 -5.91 9.54 14.35
C LEU A 71 -4.55 9.46 13.62
N LEU A 72 -4.32 10.40 12.69
CA LEU A 72 -3.08 10.41 11.89
C LEU A 72 -1.85 10.73 12.75
N LYS A 73 -1.96 11.66 13.73
CA LYS A 73 -0.88 11.94 14.69
C LYS A 73 -0.51 10.71 15.53
N GLY A 74 -1.51 9.98 16.03
CA GLY A 74 -1.27 8.74 16.76
C GLY A 74 -0.59 7.68 15.89
N ALA A 75 -1.09 7.48 14.67
CA ALA A 75 -0.50 6.54 13.73
C ALA A 75 0.94 6.96 13.32
N PHE A 76 1.18 8.25 13.06
CA PHE A 76 2.49 8.80 12.74
C PHE A 76 3.53 8.58 13.84
N ALA A 77 3.16 8.88 15.09
CA ALA A 77 4.04 8.69 16.24
C ALA A 77 4.44 7.21 16.43
N LEU A 78 3.50 6.29 16.20
CA LEU A 78 3.73 4.86 16.35
C LEU A 78 4.54 4.27 15.19
N GLU A 79 4.15 4.56 13.95
CA GLU A 79 4.73 3.98 12.74
C GLU A 79 6.10 4.56 12.39
N HIS A 80 6.45 5.71 12.95
CA HIS A 80 7.76 6.32 12.71
C HIS A 80 8.96 5.41 13.09
N LYS A 81 8.79 4.54 14.08
CA LYS A 81 9.81 3.55 14.49
C LYS A 81 9.65 2.20 13.78
N SER A 82 8.70 2.08 12.86
CA SER A 82 8.41 0.86 12.12
C SER A 82 9.14 0.85 10.78
N GLU A 83 9.74 -0.28 10.44
CA GLU A 83 10.34 -0.52 9.11
C GLU A 83 9.31 -1.10 8.11
N HIS A 84 8.07 -1.27 8.53
CA HIS A 84 7.03 -1.86 7.70
C HIS A 84 6.69 -0.96 6.49
N PRO A 85 6.47 -1.52 5.29
CA PRO A 85 6.12 -0.72 4.11
C PRO A 85 4.90 0.20 4.31
N LEU A 86 3.96 -0.21 5.16
CA LEU A 86 2.80 0.60 5.52
C LEU A 86 3.17 1.86 6.29
N ALA A 87 4.19 1.80 7.14
CA ALA A 87 4.67 2.96 7.88
C ALA A 87 5.00 4.11 6.93
N ARG A 88 5.66 3.80 5.80
CA ARG A 88 6.03 4.82 4.81
C ARG A 88 4.83 5.57 4.25
N ALA A 89 3.71 4.88 4.01
CA ALA A 89 2.49 5.53 3.52
C ALA A 89 1.88 6.49 4.55
N ILE A 90 1.84 6.09 5.81
CA ILE A 90 1.35 6.93 6.91
C ILE A 90 2.28 8.12 7.14
N LEU A 91 3.60 7.89 7.12
CA LEU A 91 4.62 8.93 7.26
C LEU A 91 4.50 9.98 6.15
N ALA A 92 4.42 9.54 4.90
CA ALA A 92 4.28 10.45 3.75
C ALA A 92 3.01 11.32 3.86
N LEU A 93 1.87 10.72 4.21
CA LEU A 93 0.62 11.47 4.39
C LEU A 93 0.68 12.46 5.56
N ALA A 94 1.32 12.06 6.67
CA ALA A 94 1.46 12.94 7.85
C ALA A 94 2.38 14.13 7.55
N GLU A 95 3.46 13.90 6.81
CA GLU A 95 4.39 14.95 6.36
C GLU A 95 3.72 15.90 5.35
N GLU A 96 2.93 15.38 4.41
CA GLU A 96 2.15 16.18 3.46
C GLU A 96 1.16 17.10 4.18
N LYS A 97 0.52 16.61 5.24
CA LYS A 97 -0.39 17.40 6.09
C LYS A 97 0.36 18.31 7.09
N GLY A 98 1.69 18.31 7.09
CA GLY A 98 2.52 19.17 7.95
C GLY A 98 2.41 18.85 9.44
N LEU A 99 2.11 17.59 9.80
CA LEU A 99 1.99 17.17 11.19
C LEU A 99 3.35 17.10 11.86
N ALA A 100 3.42 17.64 13.08
CA ALA A 100 4.62 17.54 13.90
C ALA A 100 4.80 16.10 14.41
N ARG A 101 6.05 15.66 14.39
CA ARG A 101 6.44 14.36 14.90
C ARG A 101 6.41 14.36 16.43
N GLU A 102 5.71 13.41 17.01
CA GLU A 102 5.69 13.19 18.45
C GLU A 102 6.59 12.00 18.83
N GLU A 103 7.35 12.15 19.90
CA GLU A 103 8.20 11.07 20.42
C GLU A 103 7.38 10.04 21.17
N VAL A 104 7.75 8.76 20.98
CA VAL A 104 7.19 7.63 21.73
C VAL A 104 8.29 6.88 22.45
N SER A 105 7.95 6.38 23.64
CA SER A 105 8.80 5.49 24.46
C SER A 105 8.27 4.05 24.46
N ASP A 106 9.05 3.13 24.98
CA ASP A 106 8.68 1.71 25.16
C ASP A 106 8.11 1.06 23.87
N PHE A 107 8.70 1.41 22.72
CA PHE A 107 8.27 0.86 21.43
C PHE A 107 8.55 -0.64 21.34
N SER A 108 7.55 -1.40 20.96
CA SER A 108 7.64 -2.84 20.73
C SER A 108 6.83 -3.23 19.48
N ALA A 109 7.49 -3.93 18.57
CA ALA A 109 6.83 -4.56 17.44
C ALA A 109 6.37 -5.97 17.84
N LEU A 110 5.10 -6.28 17.58
CA LEU A 110 4.48 -7.59 17.79
C LEU A 110 4.34 -8.27 16.43
N PRO A 111 5.24 -9.20 16.06
CA PRO A 111 5.25 -9.81 14.74
C PRO A 111 3.88 -10.38 14.34
N GLY A 112 3.38 -9.99 13.16
CA GLY A 112 2.10 -10.41 12.63
C GLY A 112 0.85 -9.80 13.28
N ASN A 113 1.01 -8.99 14.33
CA ASN A 113 -0.11 -8.37 15.06
C ASN A 113 -0.14 -6.86 14.95
N GLY A 114 0.99 -6.18 15.17
CA GLY A 114 1.07 -4.73 15.13
C GLY A 114 2.16 -4.16 16.00
N LEU A 115 1.96 -2.94 16.48
CA LEU A 115 2.92 -2.13 17.21
C LEU A 115 2.30 -1.62 18.51
N VAL A 116 3.13 -1.48 19.55
CA VAL A 116 2.76 -0.88 20.82
C VAL A 116 3.86 0.08 21.25
N ALA A 117 3.49 1.23 21.77
CA ALA A 117 4.42 2.20 22.35
C ALA A 117 3.71 3.02 23.44
N LYS A 118 4.43 3.94 24.07
CA LYS A 118 3.84 4.93 24.97
C LYS A 118 4.03 6.35 24.41
N ARG A 119 2.96 7.09 24.33
CA ARG A 119 2.93 8.52 23.98
C ARG A 119 2.44 9.32 25.20
N ASN A 120 3.27 10.20 25.73
CA ASN A 120 2.93 11.00 26.93
C ASN A 120 2.44 10.15 28.12
N GLY A 121 3.04 8.98 28.33
CA GLY A 121 2.66 8.04 29.39
C GLY A 121 1.42 7.17 29.11
N LYS A 122 0.72 7.38 27.99
CA LYS A 122 -0.43 6.60 27.56
C LYS A 122 -0.02 5.51 26.59
N GLU A 123 -0.61 4.32 26.71
CA GLU A 123 -0.36 3.22 25.78
C GLU A 123 -0.96 3.52 24.42
N LEU A 124 -0.13 3.57 23.40
CA LEU A 124 -0.51 3.73 22.00
C LEU A 124 -0.34 2.39 21.28
N CYS A 125 -1.38 1.92 20.61
CA CYS A 125 -1.40 0.62 19.96
C CYS A 125 -1.90 0.77 18.53
N GLY A 126 -1.24 0.09 17.59
CA GLY A 126 -1.63 0.05 16.19
C GLY A 126 -1.45 -1.35 15.61
N GLY A 127 -2.43 -1.85 14.87
CA GLY A 127 -2.30 -3.17 14.29
C GLY A 127 -3.59 -3.78 13.75
N ASN A 128 -3.57 -5.10 13.62
CA ASN A 128 -4.71 -5.85 13.12
C ASN A 128 -5.86 -5.92 14.15
N ARG A 129 -7.02 -6.41 13.68
CA ARG A 129 -8.21 -6.58 14.53
C ARG A 129 -7.91 -7.43 15.77
N ALA A 130 -7.12 -8.51 15.64
CA ALA A 130 -6.84 -9.43 16.75
C ALA A 130 -6.05 -8.78 17.89
N LEU A 131 -5.18 -7.83 17.58
CA LEU A 131 -4.46 -7.05 18.58
C LEU A 131 -5.37 -6.01 19.22
N ILE A 132 -6.08 -5.24 18.39
CA ILE A 132 -6.83 -4.09 18.88
C ILE A 132 -8.02 -4.48 19.75
N THR A 133 -8.72 -5.58 19.46
CA THR A 133 -9.84 -6.07 20.28
C THR A 133 -9.43 -6.50 21.70
N LYS A 134 -8.13 -6.73 21.94
CA LYS A 134 -7.58 -6.98 23.29
C LYS A 134 -7.27 -5.68 24.05
N LYS A 135 -7.19 -4.57 23.33
CA LYS A 135 -6.74 -3.26 23.85
C LYS A 135 -7.83 -2.21 23.92
N ALA A 136 -8.81 -2.25 23.02
CA ALA A 136 -9.89 -1.29 22.93
C ALA A 136 -11.20 -1.95 22.46
N VAL A 137 -12.31 -1.28 22.74
CA VAL A 137 -13.63 -1.71 22.26
C VAL A 137 -13.82 -1.23 20.82
N LEU A 138 -14.04 -2.17 19.91
CA LEU A 138 -14.33 -1.90 18.52
C LEU A 138 -15.85 -1.78 18.33
N SER A 139 -16.32 -0.65 17.77
CA SER A 139 -17.75 -0.47 17.49
C SER A 139 -18.20 -1.34 16.32
N LYS A 140 -19.47 -1.76 16.32
CA LYS A 140 -20.04 -2.54 15.19
C LYS A 140 -19.91 -1.80 13.86
N GLN A 141 -20.15 -0.50 13.86
CA GLN A 141 -20.03 0.32 12.66
C GLN A 141 -18.60 0.29 12.07
N MET A 142 -17.57 0.36 12.92
CA MET A 142 -16.18 0.28 12.48
C MET A 142 -15.82 -1.12 11.99
N GLU A 143 -16.38 -2.17 12.59
CA GLU A 143 -16.23 -3.56 12.10
C GLU A 143 -16.83 -3.74 10.70
N GLU A 144 -18.03 -3.22 10.47
CA GLU A 144 -18.70 -3.27 9.16
C GLU A 144 -17.94 -2.49 8.09
N GLN A 145 -17.43 -1.31 8.44
CA GLN A 145 -16.59 -0.51 7.54
C GLN A 145 -15.27 -1.22 7.22
N ALA A 146 -14.62 -1.84 8.21
CA ALA A 146 -13.39 -2.60 7.99
C ALA A 146 -13.63 -3.82 7.11
N ALA A 147 -14.76 -4.54 7.27
CA ALA A 147 -15.14 -5.65 6.42
C ALA A 147 -15.33 -5.21 4.96
N LYS A 148 -16.05 -4.10 4.74
CA LYS A 148 -16.26 -3.53 3.42
C LYS A 148 -14.94 -3.13 2.75
N LEU A 149 -14.04 -2.45 3.45
CA LEU A 149 -12.73 -2.09 2.93
C LEU A 149 -11.88 -3.32 2.57
N SER A 150 -12.00 -4.40 3.37
CA SER A 150 -11.33 -5.66 3.08
C SER A 150 -11.88 -6.36 1.83
N GLU A 151 -13.19 -6.29 1.59
CA GLU A 151 -13.83 -6.78 0.35
C GLU A 151 -13.36 -6.00 -0.88
N GLU A 152 -13.06 -4.71 -0.72
CA GLU A 152 -12.45 -3.86 -1.75
C GLU A 152 -10.96 -4.15 -1.98
N GLY A 153 -10.38 -5.13 -1.28
CA GLY A 153 -8.97 -5.50 -1.37
C GLY A 153 -8.02 -4.58 -0.60
N LYS A 154 -8.56 -3.70 0.26
CA LYS A 154 -7.79 -2.82 1.13
C LYS A 154 -7.45 -3.53 2.44
N THR A 155 -6.38 -3.09 3.09
CA THR A 155 -5.97 -3.62 4.39
C THR A 155 -6.22 -2.59 5.48
N PRO A 156 -7.25 -2.76 6.35
CA PRO A 156 -7.50 -1.86 7.46
C PRO A 156 -6.54 -2.15 8.63
N LEU A 157 -5.96 -1.12 9.19
CA LEU A 157 -5.22 -1.12 10.44
C LEU A 157 -5.92 -0.22 11.46
N PHE A 158 -6.00 -0.69 12.68
CA PHE A 158 -6.69 -0.03 13.77
C PHE A 158 -5.69 0.61 14.73
N PHE A 159 -6.07 1.76 15.29
CA PHE A 159 -5.25 2.51 16.24
C PHE A 159 -6.06 2.83 17.49
N SER A 160 -5.42 2.69 18.63
CA SER A 160 -6.01 3.03 19.95
C SER A 160 -5.00 3.69 20.86
N GLU A 161 -5.47 4.54 21.76
CA GLU A 161 -4.68 5.16 22.82
C GLU A 161 -5.38 4.97 24.17
N ASP A 162 -4.66 4.42 25.13
CA ASP A 162 -5.12 4.20 26.50
C ASP A 162 -6.49 3.50 26.58
N GLY A 163 -6.66 2.44 25.78
CA GLY A 163 -7.92 1.68 25.70
C GLY A 163 -9.03 2.33 24.88
N LYS A 164 -8.81 3.55 24.35
CA LYS A 164 -9.77 4.29 23.55
C LYS A 164 -9.46 4.16 22.08
N MET A 165 -10.47 3.84 21.27
CA MET A 165 -10.29 3.72 19.83
C MET A 165 -10.03 5.09 19.22
N LEU A 166 -8.93 5.25 18.45
CA LEU A 166 -8.67 6.44 17.64
C LEU A 166 -9.31 6.33 16.26
N GLY A 167 -9.33 5.13 15.69
CA GLY A 167 -9.89 4.89 14.37
C GLY A 167 -9.17 3.80 13.62
N MET A 168 -9.41 3.74 12.30
CA MET A 168 -8.68 2.87 11.40
C MET A 168 -8.15 3.62 10.18
N ILE A 169 -7.05 3.13 9.64
CA ILE A 169 -6.41 3.60 8.41
C ILE A 169 -6.35 2.42 7.45
N ALA A 170 -6.91 2.58 6.25
CA ALA A 170 -6.85 1.56 5.23
C ALA A 170 -5.88 1.95 4.11
N ARG A 171 -5.30 0.94 3.48
CA ARG A 171 -4.41 1.05 2.33
C ARG A 171 -4.83 0.13 1.20
N SER A 172 -4.50 0.49 0.01
CA SER A 172 -4.50 -0.38 -1.17
C SER A 172 -3.11 -0.96 -1.44
#